data_c57a826cc3f0594d0eade9e6f845e860
#
_entry.id   c57a826cc3f0594d0eade9e6f845e860
#
_cell.length_a   1.000
_cell.length_b   1.000
_cell.length_c   1.000
_cell.angle_alpha   90.00
_cell.angle_beta   90.00
_cell.angle_gamma   90.00
#
_symmetry.space_group_name_H-M   'P 1'
#
loop_
_entity.id
_entity.type
_entity.pdbx_description
1 polymer ?
#
loop_
_entity_poly.entity_id
_entity_poly.type
_entity_poly.pdbx_seq_one_letter_code
_entity_poly.pdbx_strand_id
1 'polypeptide(L)'
;MTPAEKENQELKARLKKALERNEELEEMVRQLQRMIFGKKTEKFETVVKGQGSLFDDEQLAALVDSDIDLTETEVTEIEVIEKKKVVRHQERKNSQGRAAFLDSLPQVEELTPLEDTQCPTCQHEMNKIGKRVNSREVELIPPQLRCINHCQETYKCQECEKKTGETVIKSSKTPQLLLPHSLVSGSILAEVANYKFNLAVPIHRQKKIWERLGLPVNKSSLVRSVISVSETYLEPLVNLMTKEIRKEPVVHMDETPIKVLDEPSQRGYLWVIRTTKEFSKYPIIQFNYHHGRKGKTVEELVGDDYRGIIECDDYVAYNEDKHEQIKFGACLVHIRRWFINIIKDSRKILKKSLAIQIVKRIGKIFEIEQQLEYETKEEKLKQRILRLKPAVDEFFEFLKQVVHKTNNKLRTHIESTLKLEQRVYRIFEDGQVPLSNNDIEQSIRFSTIIRKNSLFAQSVAGAKACAVYYSLVETAKENNLDVVEYFRYLFKYLPNRIDEDLTAYLPWAKQVQVACHK
;
A
#
# COMPACT_ATOMS: atom_id res chain seq x y z
N MET A 1 -28.87 59.02 -19.63
CA MET A 1 -28.08 58.81 -18.40
C MET A 1 -27.42 60.11 -17.99
N THR A 2 -27.72 60.55 -16.82
CA THR A 2 -27.08 61.72 -16.24
C THR A 2 -25.61 61.47 -15.88
N PRO A 3 -24.74 62.47 -15.79
CA PRO A 3 -23.35 62.28 -15.36
C PRO A 3 -23.24 61.54 -14.03
N ALA A 4 -24.14 61.77 -13.08
CA ALA A 4 -24.21 61.06 -11.78
C ALA A 4 -24.58 59.59 -11.91
N GLU A 5 -25.39 59.20 -12.87
CA GLU A 5 -25.72 57.79 -13.13
C GLU A 5 -24.54 57.01 -13.72
N LYS A 6 -23.72 57.67 -14.57
CA LYS A 6 -22.49 57.08 -15.11
C LYS A 6 -21.45 56.86 -14.01
N GLU A 7 -21.25 57.83 -13.14
CA GLU A 7 -20.31 57.75 -12.02
C GLU A 7 -20.72 56.65 -11.01
N ASN A 8 -22.03 56.54 -10.75
CA ASN A 8 -22.57 55.49 -9.85
C ASN A 8 -22.39 54.07 -10.46
N GLN A 9 -22.49 53.93 -11.78
CA GLN A 9 -22.26 52.67 -12.47
C GLN A 9 -20.77 52.28 -12.45
N GLU A 10 -19.88 53.25 -12.59
CA GLU A 10 -18.43 53.04 -12.52
C GLU A 10 -17.96 52.69 -11.10
N LEU A 11 -18.51 53.37 -10.08
CA LEU A 11 -18.26 53.04 -8.67
C LEU A 11 -18.77 51.66 -8.28
N LYS A 12 -19.95 51.25 -8.76
CA LYS A 12 -20.47 49.90 -8.55
C LYS A 12 -19.58 48.83 -9.21
N ALA A 13 -19.06 49.08 -10.40
CA ALA A 13 -18.13 48.17 -11.09
C ALA A 13 -16.78 48.05 -10.35
N ARG A 14 -16.26 49.19 -9.84
CA ARG A 14 -15.03 49.22 -9.02
C ARG A 14 -15.22 48.48 -7.68
N LEU A 15 -16.36 48.69 -7.02
CA LEU A 15 -16.71 48.02 -5.78
C LEU A 15 -16.82 46.49 -5.97
N LYS A 16 -17.47 46.05 -7.05
CA LYS A 16 -17.57 44.63 -7.39
C LYS A 16 -16.20 44.01 -7.60
N LYS A 17 -15.31 44.67 -8.35
CA LYS A 17 -13.94 44.21 -8.60
C LYS A 17 -13.09 44.18 -7.33
N ALA A 18 -13.27 45.11 -6.42
CA ALA A 18 -12.58 45.15 -5.13
C ALA A 18 -13.08 44.04 -4.19
N LEU A 19 -14.38 43.74 -4.20
CA LEU A 19 -14.95 42.63 -3.42
C LEU A 19 -14.45 41.26 -3.93
N GLU A 20 -14.42 41.04 -5.24
CA GLU A 20 -13.86 39.82 -5.85
C GLU A 20 -12.39 39.63 -5.47
N ARG A 21 -11.59 40.71 -5.51
CA ARG A 21 -10.17 40.64 -5.11
C ARG A 21 -9.97 40.42 -3.62
N ASN A 22 -10.84 40.94 -2.78
CA ASN A 22 -10.80 40.72 -1.33
C ASN A 22 -11.14 39.26 -0.99
N GLU A 23 -12.09 38.66 -1.71
CA GLU A 23 -12.42 37.24 -1.58
C GLU A 23 -11.24 36.33 -1.98
N GLU A 24 -10.52 36.65 -3.07
CA GLU A 24 -9.31 35.93 -3.51
C GLU A 24 -8.19 36.00 -2.46
N LEU A 25 -7.96 37.20 -1.88
CA LEU A 25 -6.94 37.41 -0.85
C LEU A 25 -7.27 36.66 0.45
N GLU A 26 -8.52 36.68 0.88
CA GLU A 26 -8.94 35.92 2.07
C GLU A 26 -8.89 34.42 1.87
N GLU A 27 -9.07 33.91 0.64
CA GLU A 27 -8.90 32.52 0.31
C GLU A 27 -7.42 32.10 0.38
N MET A 28 -6.53 32.97 -0.14
CA MET A 28 -5.09 32.76 -0.08
C MET A 28 -4.56 32.77 1.37
N VAL A 29 -5.04 33.69 2.20
CA VAL A 29 -4.71 33.75 3.64
C VAL A 29 -5.15 32.46 4.36
N ARG A 30 -6.34 31.93 4.04
CA ARG A 30 -6.82 30.66 4.63
C ARG A 30 -6.00 29.45 4.17
N GLN A 31 -5.56 29.41 2.90
CA GLN A 31 -4.65 28.36 2.44
C GLN A 31 -3.32 28.41 3.18
N LEU A 32 -2.75 29.60 3.36
CA LEU A 32 -1.53 29.77 4.14
C LEU A 32 -1.71 29.39 5.61
N GLN A 33 -2.82 29.77 6.24
CA GLN A 33 -3.14 29.38 7.61
C GLN A 33 -3.31 27.86 7.77
N ARG A 34 -3.94 27.16 6.81
CA ARG A 34 -4.03 25.69 6.82
C ARG A 34 -2.67 25.00 6.63
N MET A 35 -1.77 25.58 5.79
CA MET A 35 -0.42 25.06 5.63
C MET A 35 0.43 25.24 6.89
N ILE A 36 0.25 26.33 7.63
CA ILE A 36 1.05 26.67 8.82
C ILE A 36 0.45 26.06 10.09
N PHE A 37 -0.88 26.10 10.26
CA PHE A 37 -1.58 25.74 11.50
C PHE A 37 -2.54 24.57 11.37
N GLY A 38 -2.64 23.90 10.22
CA GLY A 38 -3.49 22.74 10.01
C GLY A 38 -3.12 21.62 10.99
N LYS A 39 -4.08 21.15 11.78
CA LYS A 39 -3.90 20.06 12.75
C LYS A 39 -3.31 18.83 12.07
N LYS A 40 -2.05 18.55 12.33
CA LYS A 40 -1.42 17.25 12.03
C LYS A 40 -1.85 16.27 13.13
N THR A 41 -3.04 15.72 13.03
CA THR A 41 -3.51 14.70 13.98
C THR A 41 -3.14 13.32 13.46
N GLU A 42 -2.31 12.61 14.24
CA GLU A 42 -2.13 11.16 14.15
C GLU A 42 -3.34 10.47 14.81
N LYS A 43 -4.51 10.44 14.16
CA LYS A 43 -5.56 9.52 14.53
C LYS A 43 -5.59 8.39 13.51
N PHE A 44 -5.09 7.23 13.91
CA PHE A 44 -5.36 5.96 13.27
C PHE A 44 -6.78 5.55 13.61
N GLU A 45 -7.70 5.71 12.68
CA GLU A 45 -8.97 4.98 12.71
C GLU A 45 -8.79 3.68 11.93
N THR A 46 -9.18 2.60 12.56
CA THR A 46 -9.15 1.24 12.03
C THR A 46 -9.91 1.17 10.70
N VAL A 47 -9.18 0.89 9.63
CA VAL A 47 -9.74 0.67 8.30
C VAL A 47 -10.57 -0.61 8.31
N VAL A 48 -11.88 -0.49 8.20
CA VAL A 48 -12.78 -1.62 7.94
C VAL A 48 -12.50 -2.12 6.53
N LYS A 49 -12.23 -3.43 6.40
CA LYS A 49 -12.03 -4.10 5.12
C LYS A 49 -13.20 -3.82 4.17
N GLY A 50 -12.89 -3.22 3.02
CA GLY A 50 -13.83 -3.16 1.91
C GLY A 50 -13.94 -1.84 1.16
N GLN A 51 -13.62 -0.71 1.77
CA GLN A 51 -13.59 0.58 1.07
C GLN A 51 -12.54 1.45 1.73
N GLY A 52 -11.49 1.78 0.97
CA GLY A 52 -10.61 2.86 1.34
C GLY A 52 -11.41 4.16 1.40
N SER A 53 -11.89 4.52 2.59
CA SER A 53 -12.56 5.78 2.79
C SER A 53 -11.56 6.92 2.56
N LEU A 54 -11.57 7.45 1.35
CA LEU A 54 -10.98 8.74 1.02
C LEU A 54 -11.83 9.89 1.57
N PHE A 55 -12.88 9.57 2.33
CA PHE A 55 -13.95 10.46 2.76
C PHE A 55 -14.18 10.35 4.26
N ASP A 56 -13.34 11.02 5.03
CA ASP A 56 -13.59 11.31 6.45
C ASP A 56 -14.42 12.58 6.64
N ASP A 57 -15.47 12.74 5.84
CA ASP A 57 -16.49 13.75 6.07
C ASP A 57 -17.87 13.13 5.94
N GLU A 58 -18.34 12.48 7.04
CA GLU A 58 -19.73 12.01 7.18
C GLU A 58 -20.76 13.10 6.84
N GLN A 59 -20.41 14.37 7.08
CA GLN A 59 -21.26 15.50 6.73
C GLN A 59 -21.34 15.76 5.22
N LEU A 60 -20.27 15.48 4.46
CA LEU A 60 -20.28 15.67 3.01
C LEU A 60 -20.94 14.48 2.30
N ALA A 61 -20.77 13.27 2.82
CA ALA A 61 -21.47 12.09 2.37
C ALA A 61 -22.98 12.25 2.59
N ALA A 62 -23.41 12.71 3.76
CA ALA A 62 -24.83 12.97 4.06
C ALA A 62 -25.46 14.04 3.15
N LEU A 63 -24.67 15.03 2.68
CA LEU A 63 -25.15 16.03 1.72
C LEU A 63 -25.25 15.48 0.28
N VAL A 64 -24.46 14.47 -0.06
CA VAL A 64 -24.45 13.83 -1.37
C VAL A 64 -25.48 12.71 -1.47
N ASP A 65 -25.71 11.96 -0.40
CA ASP A 65 -26.60 10.79 -0.37
C ASP A 65 -28.07 11.10 -0.04
N SER A 66 -28.43 12.38 0.27
CA SER A 66 -29.83 12.73 0.47
C SER A 66 -30.57 12.82 -0.88
N ASP A 67 -31.41 11.85 -1.16
CA ASP A 67 -32.46 11.92 -2.19
C ASP A 67 -33.36 13.13 -1.91
N ILE A 68 -33.21 14.19 -2.70
CA ILE A 68 -34.13 15.33 -2.68
C ILE A 68 -34.78 15.42 -4.05
N ASP A 69 -36.03 15.02 -4.07
CA ASP A 69 -36.97 15.27 -5.17
C ASP A 69 -36.99 16.77 -5.53
N LEU A 70 -36.87 17.09 -6.82
CA LEU A 70 -36.69 18.46 -7.33
C LEU A 70 -38.04 19.16 -7.51
N THR A 71 -38.88 19.21 -6.49
CA THR A 71 -40.02 20.12 -6.47
C THR A 71 -39.91 21.11 -5.31
N GLU A 72 -40.17 22.35 -5.66
CA GLU A 72 -40.03 23.55 -4.81
C GLU A 72 -40.66 23.36 -3.42
N THR A 73 -39.94 23.71 -2.35
CA THR A 73 -40.57 24.42 -1.21
C THR A 73 -39.54 24.94 -0.19
N GLU A 74 -39.89 25.98 0.40
CA GLU A 74 -39.38 26.92 1.39
C GLU A 74 -38.46 26.40 2.52
N VAL A 75 -37.60 27.34 2.95
CA VAL A 75 -36.67 27.27 4.08
C VAL A 75 -37.44 27.15 5.40
N THR A 76 -37.29 26.04 6.09
CA THR A 76 -37.60 25.94 7.52
C THR A 76 -36.45 25.30 8.29
N GLU A 77 -36.29 25.75 9.52
CA GLU A 77 -35.19 25.47 10.45
C GLU A 77 -34.95 23.97 10.68
N ILE A 78 -33.69 23.61 10.84
CA ILE A 78 -33.24 22.20 11.01
C ILE A 78 -33.40 21.84 12.50
N GLU A 79 -34.36 21.01 12.82
CA GLU A 79 -34.39 20.25 14.06
C GLU A 79 -33.32 19.14 14.05
N VAL A 80 -32.66 19.02 15.19
CA VAL A 80 -31.61 17.97 15.41
C VAL A 80 -32.33 16.61 15.55
N ILE A 81 -32.15 15.76 14.54
CA ILE A 81 -32.67 14.39 14.59
C ILE A 81 -31.65 13.51 15.33
N GLU A 82 -32.05 12.97 16.46
CA GLU A 82 -31.29 11.97 17.22
C GLU A 82 -31.01 10.71 16.38
N LYS A 83 -29.75 10.30 16.33
CA LYS A 83 -29.27 9.11 15.60
C LYS A 83 -29.80 7.82 16.25
N LYS A 84 -30.69 7.11 15.59
CA LYS A 84 -30.92 5.68 15.89
C LYS A 84 -29.73 4.86 15.44
N LYS A 85 -29.01 4.24 16.39
CA LYS A 85 -27.96 3.25 16.11
C LYS A 85 -28.57 2.03 15.42
N VAL A 86 -28.29 1.87 14.14
CA VAL A 86 -28.52 0.60 13.44
C VAL A 86 -27.39 -0.34 13.83
N VAL A 87 -27.71 -1.31 14.69
CA VAL A 87 -26.79 -2.41 15.00
C VAL A 87 -26.77 -3.36 13.81
N ARG A 88 -25.78 -3.21 12.92
CA ARG A 88 -25.48 -4.25 11.95
C ARG A 88 -24.80 -5.40 12.68
N HIS A 89 -25.47 -6.54 12.75
CA HIS A 89 -24.83 -7.81 13.10
C HIS A 89 -23.79 -8.14 12.02
N GLN A 90 -22.51 -7.86 12.31
CA GLN A 90 -21.41 -8.46 11.55
C GLN A 90 -21.36 -9.95 11.94
N GLU A 91 -21.52 -10.84 10.96
CA GLU A 91 -21.11 -12.23 11.11
C GLU A 91 -19.62 -12.24 11.48
N ARG A 92 -19.34 -12.58 12.73
CA ARG A 92 -17.97 -12.83 13.18
C ARG A 92 -17.48 -14.07 12.44
N LYS A 93 -16.55 -13.90 11.47
CA LYS A 93 -15.73 -15.03 11.01
C LYS A 93 -15.20 -15.73 12.25
N ASN A 94 -15.39 -17.05 12.30
CA ASN A 94 -14.95 -17.94 13.37
C ASN A 94 -13.49 -17.61 13.78
N SER A 95 -13.32 -16.70 14.73
CA SER A 95 -12.10 -16.67 15.53
C SER A 95 -12.16 -17.95 16.36
N GLN A 96 -11.16 -18.79 16.29
CA GLN A 96 -10.98 -19.86 17.27
C GLN A 96 -11.27 -19.26 18.64
N GLY A 97 -12.26 -19.80 19.36
CA GLY A 97 -12.66 -19.24 20.65
C GLY A 97 -11.44 -19.16 21.57
N ARG A 98 -11.37 -18.16 22.46
CA ARG A 98 -10.25 -17.99 23.42
C ARG A 98 -9.82 -19.30 24.07
N ALA A 99 -10.77 -20.18 24.38
CA ALA A 99 -10.49 -21.51 24.95
C ALA A 99 -9.69 -22.39 23.98
N ALA A 100 -10.13 -22.52 22.73
CA ALA A 100 -9.43 -23.32 21.72
C ALA A 100 -8.01 -22.79 21.44
N PHE A 101 -7.80 -21.47 21.43
CA PHE A 101 -6.47 -20.89 21.34
C PHE A 101 -5.60 -21.29 22.53
N LEU A 102 -6.08 -21.16 23.77
CA LEU A 102 -5.32 -21.53 24.96
C LEU A 102 -5.01 -23.04 25.00
N ASP A 103 -5.92 -23.87 24.52
CA ASP A 103 -5.72 -25.33 24.45
C ASP A 103 -4.72 -25.75 23.35
N SER A 104 -4.52 -24.92 22.33
CA SER A 104 -3.54 -25.18 21.25
C SER A 104 -2.09 -24.88 21.65
N LEU A 105 -1.86 -24.15 22.73
CA LEU A 105 -0.52 -23.81 23.22
C LEU A 105 0.07 -24.97 24.05
N PRO A 106 1.41 -25.12 24.09
CA PRO A 106 2.08 -25.96 25.08
C PRO A 106 1.62 -25.62 26.50
N GLN A 107 1.21 -26.62 27.25
CA GLN A 107 0.69 -26.43 28.61
C GLN A 107 1.80 -26.61 29.66
N VAL A 108 1.97 -25.65 30.53
CA VAL A 108 2.84 -25.73 31.70
C VAL A 108 1.97 -25.58 32.94
N GLU A 109 2.15 -26.48 33.92
CA GLU A 109 1.40 -26.43 35.17
C GLU A 109 2.29 -25.88 36.29
N GLU A 110 1.89 -24.77 36.87
CA GLU A 110 2.48 -24.25 38.11
C GLU A 110 1.57 -24.61 39.28
N LEU A 111 2.08 -25.43 40.20
CA LEU A 111 1.33 -25.88 41.34
C LEU A 111 1.70 -25.03 42.57
N THR A 112 0.72 -24.34 43.14
CA THR A 112 0.86 -23.68 44.43
C THR A 112 0.46 -24.68 45.53
N PRO A 113 1.41 -25.16 46.34
CA PRO A 113 1.08 -26.08 47.42
C PRO A 113 0.32 -25.35 48.54
N LEU A 114 -0.48 -26.13 49.29
CA LEU A 114 -1.11 -25.63 50.50
C LEU A 114 -0.05 -25.56 51.58
N GLU A 115 0.17 -24.40 52.20
CA GLU A 115 1.19 -24.19 53.24
C GLU A 115 0.85 -24.92 54.54
N ASP A 116 -0.44 -24.93 54.92
CA ASP A 116 -0.94 -25.64 56.10
C ASP A 116 -1.90 -26.75 55.68
N THR A 117 -1.47 -27.99 55.91
CA THR A 117 -2.25 -29.21 55.57
C THR A 117 -3.06 -29.72 56.76
N GLN A 118 -3.06 -29.03 57.93
CA GLN A 118 -3.86 -29.45 59.08
C GLN A 118 -5.31 -29.02 58.98
N CYS A 119 -6.20 -29.92 59.41
CA CYS A 119 -7.64 -29.63 59.44
C CYS A 119 -7.94 -28.53 60.47
N PRO A 120 -8.58 -27.42 60.09
CA PRO A 120 -8.87 -26.30 61.01
C PRO A 120 -9.82 -26.69 62.14
N THR A 121 -10.52 -27.83 62.02
CA THR A 121 -11.50 -28.31 63.04
C THR A 121 -10.91 -29.33 64.00
N CYS A 122 -10.15 -30.29 63.52
CA CYS A 122 -9.66 -31.44 64.34
C CYS A 122 -8.13 -31.56 64.37
N GLN A 123 -7.38 -30.67 63.69
CA GLN A 123 -5.93 -30.61 63.61
C GLN A 123 -5.20 -31.85 63.08
N HIS A 124 -5.95 -32.84 62.51
CA HIS A 124 -5.32 -33.95 61.82
C HIS A 124 -4.88 -33.54 60.40
N GLU A 125 -3.84 -34.20 59.89
CA GLU A 125 -3.33 -33.99 58.56
C GLU A 125 -4.37 -34.37 57.51
N MET A 126 -4.62 -33.48 56.52
CA MET A 126 -5.59 -33.66 55.44
C MET A 126 -4.96 -34.33 54.23
N ASN A 127 -5.68 -35.24 53.60
CA ASN A 127 -5.25 -35.87 52.35
C ASN A 127 -5.54 -35.01 51.14
N LYS A 128 -4.59 -34.88 50.21
CA LYS A 128 -4.77 -34.21 48.95
C LYS A 128 -5.75 -34.98 48.07
N ILE A 129 -6.88 -34.36 47.71
CA ILE A 129 -7.96 -35.00 46.91
C ILE A 129 -7.91 -34.61 45.42
N GLY A 130 -7.08 -33.63 45.04
CA GLY A 130 -6.96 -33.20 43.63
C GLY A 130 -6.26 -31.89 43.45
N LYS A 131 -6.27 -31.40 42.20
CA LYS A 131 -5.83 -30.07 41.78
C LYS A 131 -6.88 -29.47 40.87
N ARG A 132 -6.98 -28.14 40.87
CA ARG A 132 -7.90 -27.37 40.03
C ARG A 132 -7.14 -26.25 39.33
N VAL A 133 -7.42 -26.05 38.03
CA VAL A 133 -6.94 -24.89 37.28
C VAL A 133 -7.81 -23.69 37.64
N ASN A 134 -7.26 -22.72 38.34
CA ASN A 134 -7.99 -21.48 38.73
C ASN A 134 -7.88 -20.39 37.67
N SER A 135 -6.72 -20.25 37.02
CA SER A 135 -6.45 -19.23 36.01
C SER A 135 -5.55 -19.77 34.93
N ARG A 136 -5.60 -19.15 33.76
CA ARG A 136 -4.70 -19.42 32.63
C ARG A 136 -4.16 -18.11 32.12
N GLU A 137 -2.87 -18.02 31.88
CA GLU A 137 -2.19 -16.90 31.24
C GLU A 137 -1.31 -17.40 30.11
N VAL A 138 -0.91 -16.48 29.20
CA VAL A 138 -0.02 -16.80 28.09
C VAL A 138 1.32 -16.16 28.35
N GLU A 139 2.36 -16.98 28.46
CA GLU A 139 3.74 -16.53 28.63
C GLU A 139 4.42 -16.33 27.28
N LEU A 140 5.13 -15.23 27.08
CA LEU A 140 6.00 -15.02 25.94
C LEU A 140 7.41 -15.52 26.21
N ILE A 141 7.82 -16.60 25.53
CA ILE A 141 9.21 -17.08 25.56
C ILE A 141 10.03 -16.20 24.61
N PRO A 142 11.05 -15.48 25.11
CA PRO A 142 11.90 -14.63 24.27
C PRO A 142 12.62 -15.46 23.18
N PRO A 143 12.82 -14.90 21.97
CA PRO A 143 13.60 -15.56 20.92
C PRO A 143 15.04 -15.82 21.39
N GLN A 144 15.63 -16.92 20.94
CA GLN A 144 16.98 -17.37 21.35
C GLN A 144 17.90 -17.45 20.14
N LEU A 145 19.19 -17.16 20.37
CA LEU A 145 20.25 -17.36 19.39
C LEU A 145 20.94 -18.71 19.63
N ARG A 146 21.31 -19.39 18.53
CA ARG A 146 22.15 -20.60 18.57
C ARG A 146 23.25 -20.50 17.52
N CYS A 147 24.40 -21.08 17.81
CA CYS A 147 25.48 -21.25 16.84
C CYS A 147 25.26 -22.55 16.04
N ILE A 148 25.35 -22.48 14.72
CA ILE A 148 25.32 -23.65 13.84
C ILE A 148 26.72 -23.89 13.31
N ASN A 149 27.31 -25.03 13.67
CA ASN A 149 28.60 -25.48 13.17
C ASN A 149 28.38 -26.36 11.94
N HIS A 150 28.78 -25.88 10.77
CA HIS A 150 28.76 -26.68 9.53
C HIS A 150 30.04 -27.52 9.45
N CYS A 151 29.92 -28.82 9.70
CA CYS A 151 31.05 -29.74 9.73
C CYS A 151 31.18 -30.47 8.39
N GLN A 152 32.42 -30.75 7.99
CA GLN A 152 32.77 -31.56 6.85
C GLN A 152 33.34 -32.90 7.31
N GLU A 153 32.87 -34.01 6.75
CA GLU A 153 33.57 -35.28 6.83
C GLU A 153 34.70 -35.33 5.84
N THR A 154 35.86 -35.75 6.28
CA THR A 154 37.07 -35.88 5.45
C THR A 154 37.57 -37.29 5.51
N TYR A 155 37.75 -37.89 4.35
CA TYR A 155 38.20 -39.27 4.17
C TYR A 155 39.58 -39.29 3.50
N LYS A 156 40.42 -40.23 3.93
CA LYS A 156 41.75 -40.49 3.35
C LYS A 156 41.78 -41.89 2.75
N CYS A 157 42.32 -42.01 1.53
CA CYS A 157 42.50 -43.30 0.89
C CYS A 157 43.79 -43.95 1.38
N GLN A 158 43.66 -45.00 2.20
CA GLN A 158 44.81 -45.79 2.71
C GLN A 158 45.48 -46.63 1.63
N GLU A 159 44.72 -47.08 0.61
CA GLU A 159 45.25 -47.92 -0.46
C GLU A 159 46.16 -47.13 -1.43
N CYS A 160 45.81 -45.90 -1.78
CA CYS A 160 46.65 -45.03 -2.56
C CYS A 160 47.96 -44.71 -1.82
N GLU A 161 47.86 -44.40 -0.55
CA GLU A 161 49.03 -44.10 0.27
C GLU A 161 50.00 -45.29 0.36
N LYS A 162 49.49 -46.55 0.48
CA LYS A 162 50.30 -47.75 0.52
C LYS A 162 50.92 -48.10 -0.84
N LYS A 163 50.22 -47.89 -1.97
CA LYS A 163 50.65 -48.30 -3.30
C LYS A 163 51.51 -47.26 -4.02
N THR A 164 51.20 -46.01 -3.88
CA THR A 164 51.87 -44.91 -4.63
C THR A 164 52.60 -43.91 -3.75
N GLY A 165 52.47 -43.99 -2.44
CA GLY A 165 52.98 -42.98 -1.50
C GLY A 165 52.20 -41.64 -1.52
N GLU A 166 51.18 -41.51 -2.38
CA GLU A 166 50.39 -40.29 -2.50
C GLU A 166 49.20 -40.30 -1.53
N THR A 167 48.99 -39.20 -0.79
CA THR A 167 47.86 -39.04 0.09
C THR A 167 46.67 -38.47 -0.68
N VAL A 168 45.67 -39.28 -0.95
CA VAL A 168 44.41 -38.86 -1.57
C VAL A 168 43.37 -38.56 -0.46
N ILE A 169 42.93 -37.31 -0.39
CA ILE A 169 41.94 -36.83 0.58
C ILE A 169 40.68 -36.34 -0.16
N LYS A 170 39.52 -36.73 0.33
CA LYS A 170 38.21 -36.27 -0.18
C LYS A 170 37.37 -35.76 0.99
N SER A 171 36.81 -34.57 0.88
CA SER A 171 35.91 -34.00 1.88
C SER A 171 34.50 -33.80 1.30
N SER A 172 33.51 -33.91 2.16
CA SER A 172 32.13 -33.57 1.79
C SER A 172 31.99 -32.11 1.44
N LYS A 173 31.00 -31.75 0.62
CA LYS A 173 30.66 -30.34 0.33
C LYS A 173 29.80 -29.78 1.45
N THR A 174 30.16 -28.61 1.96
CA THR A 174 29.28 -27.86 2.88
C THR A 174 28.34 -26.96 2.09
N PRO A 175 27.13 -26.64 2.64
CA PRO A 175 26.24 -25.69 2.05
C PRO A 175 26.90 -24.31 1.90
N GLN A 176 26.62 -23.61 0.82
CA GLN A 176 27.03 -22.22 0.64
C GLN A 176 26.19 -21.33 1.56
N LEU A 177 26.85 -20.50 2.35
CA LEU A 177 26.18 -19.55 3.24
C LEU A 177 25.71 -18.31 2.45
N LEU A 178 24.56 -17.76 2.83
CA LEU A 178 24.02 -16.52 2.23
C LEU A 178 25.03 -15.36 2.30
N LEU A 179 25.73 -15.24 3.42
CA LEU A 179 26.75 -14.24 3.70
C LEU A 179 27.97 -14.93 4.32
N PRO A 180 28.96 -15.35 3.49
CA PRO A 180 30.19 -15.96 4.01
C PRO A 180 30.90 -15.02 5.01
N HIS A 181 31.49 -15.59 6.05
CA HIS A 181 32.25 -14.87 7.08
C HIS A 181 31.45 -13.80 7.86
N SER A 182 30.11 -13.88 7.86
CA SER A 182 29.22 -12.96 8.58
C SER A 182 28.59 -13.63 9.78
N LEU A 183 28.41 -12.87 10.88
CA LEU A 183 27.56 -13.28 11.99
C LEU A 183 26.06 -13.20 11.64
N VAL A 184 25.71 -12.49 10.58
CA VAL A 184 24.33 -12.33 10.09
C VAL A 184 23.99 -13.55 9.22
N SER A 185 23.31 -14.51 9.80
CA SER A 185 22.78 -15.66 9.06
C SER A 185 21.54 -15.30 8.22
N GLY A 186 21.11 -16.19 7.34
CA GLY A 186 19.87 -16.00 6.57
C GLY A 186 18.64 -15.80 7.46
N SER A 187 18.55 -16.50 8.59
CA SER A 187 17.43 -16.35 9.55
C SER A 187 17.45 -14.98 10.24
N ILE A 188 18.64 -14.49 10.64
CA ILE A 188 18.77 -13.14 11.21
C ILE A 188 18.41 -12.09 10.16
N LEU A 189 18.90 -12.24 8.93
CA LEU A 189 18.61 -11.28 7.87
C LEU A 189 17.12 -11.25 7.48
N ALA A 190 16.43 -12.40 7.53
CA ALA A 190 14.98 -12.45 7.33
C ALA A 190 14.22 -11.61 8.36
N GLU A 191 14.61 -11.70 9.65
CA GLU A 191 14.03 -10.84 10.69
C GLU A 191 14.42 -9.37 10.51
N VAL A 192 15.68 -9.06 10.13
CA VAL A 192 16.09 -7.68 9.80
C VAL A 192 15.25 -7.10 8.68
N ALA A 193 14.99 -7.88 7.64
CA ALA A 193 14.14 -7.49 6.52
C ALA A 193 12.68 -7.28 6.96
N ASN A 194 12.13 -8.21 7.74
CA ASN A 194 10.79 -8.11 8.33
C ASN A 194 10.65 -6.84 9.18
N TYR A 195 11.52 -6.65 10.15
CA TYR A 195 11.47 -5.45 11.00
C TYR A 195 11.53 -4.16 10.18
N LYS A 196 12.43 -4.07 9.19
CA LYS A 196 12.60 -2.84 8.42
C LYS A 196 11.49 -2.64 7.39
N PHE A 197 11.20 -3.64 6.59
CA PHE A 197 10.39 -3.52 5.38
C PHE A 197 8.94 -4.00 5.54
N ASN A 198 8.60 -4.64 6.67
CA ASN A 198 7.24 -5.04 6.99
C ASN A 198 6.71 -4.33 8.24
N LEU A 199 7.52 -4.18 9.28
CA LEU A 199 7.11 -3.58 10.55
C LEU A 199 7.59 -2.13 10.73
N ALA A 200 8.22 -1.54 9.71
CA ALA A 200 8.70 -0.15 9.68
C ALA A 200 9.68 0.21 10.81
N VAL A 201 10.45 -0.76 11.34
CA VAL A 201 11.48 -0.53 12.37
C VAL A 201 12.84 -0.26 11.71
N PRO A 202 13.39 0.97 11.77
CA PRO A 202 14.66 1.31 11.14
C PRO A 202 15.83 0.50 11.73
N ILE A 203 16.84 0.19 10.90
CA ILE A 203 18.00 -0.65 11.30
C ILE A 203 18.70 -0.09 12.56
N HIS A 204 18.79 1.23 12.73
CA HIS A 204 19.41 1.80 13.92
C HIS A 204 18.64 1.50 15.22
N ARG A 205 17.31 1.32 15.15
CA ARG A 205 16.48 0.88 16.29
C ARG A 205 16.58 -0.63 16.49
N GLN A 206 16.70 -1.40 15.41
CA GLN A 206 16.89 -2.84 15.49
C GLN A 206 18.18 -3.23 16.20
N LYS A 207 19.24 -2.41 16.13
CA LYS A 207 20.50 -2.66 16.84
C LYS A 207 20.25 -2.97 18.33
N LYS A 208 19.37 -2.20 19.01
CA LYS A 208 19.02 -2.44 20.41
C LYS A 208 18.31 -3.77 20.65
N ILE A 209 17.51 -4.25 19.66
CA ILE A 209 16.85 -5.55 19.73
C ILE A 209 17.90 -6.66 19.70
N TRP A 210 18.84 -6.57 18.76
CA TRP A 210 19.90 -7.58 18.60
C TRP A 210 20.88 -7.59 19.77
N GLU A 211 21.26 -6.43 20.30
CA GLU A 211 22.08 -6.31 21.50
C GLU A 211 21.41 -6.96 22.72
N ARG A 212 20.10 -6.76 22.90
CA ARG A 212 19.33 -7.41 23.98
C ARG A 212 19.33 -8.93 23.87
N LEU A 213 19.36 -9.46 22.66
CA LEU A 213 19.48 -10.91 22.39
C LEU A 213 20.91 -11.44 22.48
N GLY A 214 21.90 -10.58 22.75
CA GLY A 214 23.30 -10.94 22.85
C GLY A 214 24.05 -11.03 21.52
N LEU A 215 23.48 -10.54 20.39
CA LEU A 215 24.14 -10.55 19.10
C LEU A 215 25.02 -9.29 18.91
N PRO A 216 26.36 -9.41 18.82
CA PRO A 216 27.29 -8.28 18.72
C PRO A 216 27.40 -7.79 17.27
N VAL A 217 26.33 -7.20 16.71
CA VAL A 217 26.31 -6.65 15.34
C VAL A 217 26.25 -5.13 15.35
N ASN A 218 26.99 -4.51 14.43
CA ASN A 218 26.91 -3.08 14.23
C ASN A 218 25.94 -2.71 13.09
N LYS A 219 25.43 -1.47 13.10
CA LYS A 219 24.50 -0.94 12.09
C LYS A 219 25.04 -1.09 10.67
N SER A 220 26.31 -0.78 10.44
CA SER A 220 26.92 -0.80 9.10
C SER A 220 27.01 -2.21 8.54
N SER A 221 27.23 -3.22 9.38
CA SER A 221 27.22 -4.63 8.97
C SER A 221 25.82 -5.05 8.51
N LEU A 222 24.77 -4.74 9.30
CA LEU A 222 23.39 -5.05 8.92
C LEU A 222 22.98 -4.36 7.60
N VAL A 223 23.34 -3.08 7.43
CA VAL A 223 23.03 -2.33 6.20
C VAL A 223 23.74 -2.94 5.00
N ARG A 224 25.03 -3.28 5.11
CA ARG A 224 25.78 -3.93 4.04
C ARG A 224 25.19 -5.30 3.68
N SER A 225 24.81 -6.10 4.68
CA SER A 225 24.15 -7.38 4.44
C SER A 225 22.84 -7.23 3.67
N VAL A 226 22.00 -6.26 4.04
CA VAL A 226 20.74 -5.96 3.34
C VAL A 226 21.01 -5.58 1.87
N ILE A 227 21.96 -4.70 1.62
CA ILE A 227 22.28 -4.24 0.25
C ILE A 227 22.88 -5.39 -0.58
N SER A 228 23.90 -6.08 -0.06
CA SER A 228 24.58 -7.16 -0.79
C SER A 228 23.63 -8.30 -1.15
N VAL A 229 22.76 -8.73 -0.22
CA VAL A 229 21.77 -9.78 -0.50
C VAL A 229 20.70 -9.32 -1.48
N SER A 230 20.32 -8.03 -1.42
CA SER A 230 19.41 -7.43 -2.41
C SER A 230 20.00 -7.57 -3.82
N GLU A 231 21.22 -7.11 -4.02
CA GLU A 231 21.89 -7.10 -5.33
C GLU A 231 22.15 -8.52 -5.85
N THR A 232 22.61 -9.41 -4.99
CA THR A 232 23.06 -10.75 -5.42
C THR A 232 21.89 -11.73 -5.64
N TYR A 233 20.87 -11.70 -4.77
CA TYR A 233 19.86 -12.75 -4.74
C TYR A 233 18.44 -12.26 -5.04
N LEU A 234 18.07 -11.04 -4.61
CA LEU A 234 16.66 -10.60 -4.68
C LEU A 234 16.34 -9.80 -5.94
N GLU A 235 17.26 -8.97 -6.42
CA GLU A 235 17.06 -8.18 -7.65
C GLU A 235 16.79 -9.07 -8.88
N PRO A 236 17.48 -10.23 -9.07
CA PRO A 236 17.14 -11.16 -10.14
C PRO A 236 15.68 -11.67 -10.08
N LEU A 237 15.11 -11.88 -8.87
CA LEU A 237 13.70 -12.27 -8.72
C LEU A 237 12.76 -11.13 -9.11
N VAL A 238 13.06 -9.90 -8.66
CA VAL A 238 12.26 -8.72 -9.02
C VAL A 238 12.30 -8.47 -10.53
N ASN A 239 13.43 -8.74 -11.19
CA ASN A 239 13.54 -8.65 -12.65
C ASN A 239 12.64 -9.69 -13.37
N LEU A 240 12.42 -10.87 -12.79
CA LEU A 240 11.43 -11.81 -13.31
C LEU A 240 10.00 -11.31 -13.10
N MET A 241 9.70 -10.68 -11.95
CA MET A 241 8.39 -10.05 -11.72
C MET A 241 8.11 -8.97 -12.76
N THR A 242 9.12 -8.18 -13.14
CA THR A 242 9.00 -7.18 -14.23
C THR A 242 8.56 -7.83 -15.54
N LYS A 243 9.13 -8.99 -15.88
CA LYS A 243 8.75 -9.70 -17.12
C LYS A 243 7.29 -10.18 -17.09
N GLU A 244 6.77 -10.55 -15.92
CA GLU A 244 5.36 -10.94 -15.80
C GLU A 244 4.44 -9.71 -15.87
N ILE A 245 4.77 -8.59 -15.21
CA ILE A 245 4.02 -7.33 -15.29
C ILE A 245 3.89 -6.86 -16.75
N ARG A 246 4.96 -6.95 -17.53
CA ARG A 246 4.97 -6.52 -18.95
C ARG A 246 4.03 -7.31 -19.86
N LYS A 247 3.55 -8.47 -19.43
CA LYS A 247 2.57 -9.29 -20.16
C LYS A 247 1.12 -8.88 -19.84
N GLU A 248 0.90 -8.12 -18.78
CA GLU A 248 -0.45 -7.73 -18.36
C GLU A 248 -1.00 -6.64 -19.29
N PRO A 249 -2.25 -6.76 -19.74
CA PRO A 249 -2.87 -5.78 -20.64
C PRO A 249 -3.18 -4.46 -19.92
N VAL A 250 -3.35 -4.50 -18.60
CA VAL A 250 -3.64 -3.34 -17.76
C VAL A 250 -2.79 -3.38 -16.51
N VAL A 251 -2.13 -2.26 -16.22
CA VAL A 251 -1.35 -2.08 -15.00
C VAL A 251 -1.65 -0.72 -14.36
N HIS A 252 -1.41 -0.60 -13.08
CA HIS A 252 -1.37 0.70 -12.40
C HIS A 252 0.05 1.23 -12.32
N MET A 253 0.22 2.53 -12.40
CA MET A 253 1.50 3.20 -12.18
C MET A 253 1.32 4.47 -11.37
N ASP A 254 2.26 4.72 -10.45
CA ASP A 254 2.32 5.94 -9.65
C ASP A 254 3.76 6.10 -9.10
N GLU A 255 4.13 7.27 -8.60
CA GLU A 255 5.44 7.52 -8.04
C GLU A 255 5.39 8.34 -6.77
N THR A 256 6.39 8.13 -5.91
CA THR A 256 6.47 8.81 -4.62
C THR A 256 7.91 9.24 -4.33
N PRO A 257 8.14 10.46 -3.80
CA PRO A 257 9.49 10.95 -3.55
C PRO A 257 10.16 10.18 -2.40
N ILE A 258 11.46 9.96 -2.52
CA ILE A 258 12.34 9.44 -1.47
C ILE A 258 13.54 10.37 -1.31
N LYS A 259 13.94 10.65 -0.06
CA LYS A 259 15.17 11.41 0.21
C LYS A 259 16.37 10.46 0.13
N VAL A 260 17.37 10.82 -0.71
CA VAL A 260 18.63 10.05 -0.89
C VAL A 260 19.78 11.02 -0.75
N LEU A 261 20.64 10.82 0.24
CA LEU A 261 21.67 11.81 0.57
C LEU A 261 22.79 11.92 -0.47
N ASP A 262 23.16 10.80 -1.11
CA ASP A 262 24.19 10.76 -2.15
C ASP A 262 23.72 11.35 -3.49
N GLU A 263 22.41 11.63 -3.66
CA GLU A 263 21.91 12.31 -4.86
C GLU A 263 22.23 13.81 -4.79
N PRO A 264 22.66 14.44 -5.88
CA PRO A 264 22.94 15.87 -5.91
C PRO A 264 21.77 16.74 -5.46
N SER A 265 20.56 16.37 -5.83
CA SER A 265 19.31 17.03 -5.41
C SER A 265 18.81 16.57 -4.03
N GLN A 266 19.46 15.59 -3.41
CA GLN A 266 18.99 14.84 -2.25
C GLN A 266 17.57 14.29 -2.41
N ARG A 267 17.08 14.14 -3.63
CA ARG A 267 15.74 13.68 -3.98
C ARG A 267 15.81 12.63 -5.08
N GLY A 268 15.16 11.50 -4.85
CA GLY A 268 14.87 10.48 -5.84
C GLY A 268 13.39 10.14 -5.80
N TYR A 269 12.99 9.16 -6.60
CA TYR A 269 11.60 8.69 -6.67
C TYR A 269 11.56 7.17 -6.64
N LEU A 270 10.57 6.65 -5.94
CA LEU A 270 10.14 5.26 -6.05
C LEU A 270 8.94 5.25 -7.01
N TRP A 271 9.17 4.70 -8.18
CA TRP A 271 8.12 4.39 -9.14
C TRP A 271 7.53 3.04 -8.79
N VAL A 272 6.22 2.99 -8.70
CA VAL A 272 5.49 1.79 -8.35
C VAL A 272 4.64 1.38 -9.54
N ILE A 273 4.73 0.11 -9.89
CA ILE A 273 3.89 -0.52 -10.90
C ILE A 273 3.24 -1.75 -10.27
N ARG A 274 1.96 -1.95 -10.52
CA ARG A 274 1.27 -3.15 -10.04
C ARG A 274 0.28 -3.69 -11.06
N THR A 275 0.03 -4.98 -10.96
CA THR A 275 -1.07 -5.63 -11.67
C THR A 275 -2.41 -5.23 -11.05
N THR A 276 -3.50 -5.34 -11.80
CA THR A 276 -4.85 -5.12 -11.27
C THR A 276 -5.21 -6.20 -10.25
N LYS A 277 -6.11 -5.91 -9.31
CA LYS A 277 -6.58 -6.91 -8.34
C LYS A 277 -7.48 -7.96 -8.98
N GLU A 278 -8.25 -7.53 -9.98
CA GLU A 278 -9.14 -8.41 -10.72
C GLU A 278 -8.49 -8.81 -12.04
N PHE A 279 -8.66 -10.07 -12.42
CA PHE A 279 -8.30 -10.66 -13.71
C PHE A 279 -6.81 -10.77 -14.04
N SER A 280 -5.88 -10.17 -13.28
CA SER A 280 -4.45 -10.41 -13.46
C SER A 280 -4.07 -11.82 -13.03
N LYS A 281 -3.19 -12.47 -13.79
CA LYS A 281 -2.75 -13.83 -13.51
C LYS A 281 -2.04 -13.95 -12.17
N TYR A 282 -1.21 -12.98 -11.85
CA TYR A 282 -0.47 -12.91 -10.59
C TYR A 282 -0.60 -11.52 -9.96
N PRO A 283 -0.90 -11.43 -8.66
CA PRO A 283 -0.84 -10.15 -7.95
C PRO A 283 0.61 -9.75 -7.70
N ILE A 284 1.07 -8.73 -8.40
CA ILE A 284 2.45 -8.22 -8.34
C ILE A 284 2.44 -6.74 -8.00
N ILE A 285 3.28 -6.33 -7.05
CA ILE A 285 3.56 -4.94 -6.72
C ILE A 285 5.07 -4.74 -6.78
N GLN A 286 5.53 -3.87 -7.65
CA GLN A 286 6.95 -3.62 -7.86
C GLN A 286 7.29 -2.15 -7.66
N PHE A 287 8.33 -1.91 -6.86
CA PHE A 287 8.94 -0.62 -6.63
C PHE A 287 10.26 -0.51 -7.41
N ASN A 288 10.51 0.63 -8.03
CA ASN A 288 11.73 0.89 -8.79
C ASN A 288 12.27 2.26 -8.40
N TYR A 289 13.57 2.34 -8.13
CA TYR A 289 14.22 3.60 -7.79
C TYR A 289 14.71 4.32 -9.05
N HIS A 290 14.39 5.62 -9.18
CA HIS A 290 14.91 6.50 -10.21
C HIS A 290 15.28 7.88 -9.64
N HIS A 291 16.24 8.56 -10.32
CA HIS A 291 16.70 9.89 -9.92
C HIS A 291 15.63 10.98 -10.08
N GLY A 292 14.67 10.79 -10.98
CA GLY A 292 13.68 11.83 -11.34
C GLY A 292 12.33 11.29 -11.77
N ARG A 293 11.48 12.23 -12.17
CA ARG A 293 10.10 12.01 -12.65
C ARG A 293 10.00 12.32 -14.15
N LYS A 294 10.81 11.68 -14.98
CA LYS A 294 10.76 11.90 -16.43
C LYS A 294 9.89 10.85 -17.12
N GLY A 295 9.21 11.23 -18.21
CA GLY A 295 8.35 10.31 -18.98
C GLY A 295 9.09 9.06 -19.45
N LYS A 296 10.36 9.18 -19.85
CA LYS A 296 11.19 8.03 -20.25
C LYS A 296 11.24 6.89 -19.22
N THR A 297 11.06 7.19 -17.94
CA THR A 297 11.02 6.18 -16.88
C THR A 297 9.82 5.23 -17.04
N VAL A 298 8.71 5.70 -17.62
CA VAL A 298 7.52 4.87 -17.89
C VAL A 298 7.90 3.74 -18.85
N GLU A 299 8.56 4.07 -19.97
CA GLU A 299 9.02 3.10 -20.99
C GLU A 299 10.06 2.13 -20.42
N GLU A 300 11.00 2.63 -19.62
CA GLU A 300 12.01 1.79 -18.95
C GLU A 300 11.35 0.72 -18.05
N LEU A 301 10.24 1.05 -17.39
CA LEU A 301 9.52 0.14 -16.50
C LEU A 301 8.69 -0.89 -17.24
N VAL A 302 7.86 -0.47 -18.19
CA VAL A 302 6.95 -1.40 -18.89
C VAL A 302 7.60 -2.04 -20.12
N GLY A 303 8.68 -1.46 -20.67
CA GLY A 303 9.33 -1.87 -21.92
C GLY A 303 8.81 -1.09 -23.13
N ASP A 304 9.69 -0.90 -24.11
CA ASP A 304 9.39 -0.11 -25.32
C ASP A 304 8.32 -0.76 -26.21
N ASP A 305 8.10 -2.04 -26.03
CA ASP A 305 7.11 -2.86 -26.76
C ASP A 305 5.76 -2.99 -26.05
N TYR A 306 5.58 -2.37 -24.89
CA TYR A 306 4.33 -2.41 -24.14
C TYR A 306 3.20 -1.70 -24.90
N ARG A 307 2.04 -2.39 -25.02
CA ARG A 307 0.86 -1.92 -25.77
C ARG A 307 -0.41 -1.88 -24.91
N GLY A 308 -0.26 -2.04 -23.61
CA GLY A 308 -1.37 -2.08 -22.67
C GLY A 308 -1.85 -0.69 -22.24
N ILE A 309 -2.73 -0.71 -21.24
CA ILE A 309 -3.29 0.48 -20.60
C ILE A 309 -2.61 0.65 -19.23
N ILE A 310 -2.14 1.86 -18.96
CA ILE A 310 -1.60 2.25 -17.65
C ILE A 310 -2.62 3.13 -16.94
N GLU A 311 -3.21 2.64 -15.85
CA GLU A 311 -4.04 3.46 -14.98
C GLU A 311 -3.16 4.30 -14.05
N CYS A 312 -3.31 5.62 -14.09
CA CYS A 312 -2.45 6.56 -13.37
C CYS A 312 -3.19 7.86 -13.01
N ASP A 313 -2.49 8.78 -12.35
CA ASP A 313 -2.97 10.15 -12.12
C ASP A 313 -2.76 11.05 -13.35
N ASP A 314 -3.10 12.34 -13.24
CA ASP A 314 -2.92 13.33 -14.31
C ASP A 314 -1.54 14.02 -14.22
N TYR A 315 -0.47 13.25 -14.02
CA TYR A 315 0.86 13.82 -14.03
C TYR A 315 1.46 13.89 -15.45
N VAL A 316 2.23 14.95 -15.72
CA VAL A 316 2.81 15.26 -17.05
C VAL A 316 3.67 14.14 -17.66
N ALA A 317 4.20 13.22 -16.84
CA ALA A 317 4.96 12.09 -17.33
C ALA A 317 4.09 11.09 -18.11
N TYR A 318 2.81 11.04 -17.80
CA TYR A 318 1.82 10.14 -18.42
C TYR A 318 1.10 10.84 -19.58
N ASN A 319 1.85 11.22 -20.61
CA ASN A 319 1.32 11.93 -21.78
C ASN A 319 1.40 11.04 -23.03
N GLU A 320 0.25 10.75 -23.66
CA GLU A 320 0.15 9.93 -24.87
C GLU A 320 0.95 10.50 -26.06
N ASP A 321 1.09 11.83 -26.15
CA ASP A 321 1.92 12.46 -27.20
C ASP A 321 3.41 12.08 -27.11
N LYS A 322 3.86 11.59 -25.96
CA LYS A 322 5.24 11.17 -25.72
C LYS A 322 5.42 9.66 -25.77
N HIS A 323 4.32 8.91 -25.72
CA HIS A 323 4.29 7.45 -25.62
C HIS A 323 3.27 6.87 -26.59
N GLU A 324 3.56 6.96 -27.89
CA GLU A 324 2.62 6.64 -28.99
C GLU A 324 1.94 5.27 -28.90
N GLN A 325 2.54 4.33 -28.18
CA GLN A 325 2.07 2.95 -28.10
C GLN A 325 1.41 2.59 -26.76
N ILE A 326 1.52 3.46 -25.77
CA ILE A 326 0.97 3.25 -24.44
C ILE A 326 -0.30 4.07 -24.29
N LYS A 327 -1.37 3.43 -23.83
CA LYS A 327 -2.61 4.10 -23.49
C LYS A 327 -2.64 4.41 -22.00
N PHE A 328 -3.11 5.59 -21.63
CA PHE A 328 -3.26 5.96 -20.23
C PHE A 328 -4.73 6.03 -19.83
N GLY A 329 -5.07 5.43 -18.69
CA GLY A 329 -6.34 5.61 -18.00
C GLY A 329 -6.35 6.90 -17.18
N ALA A 330 -7.46 7.18 -16.50
CA ALA A 330 -7.60 8.35 -15.63
C ALA A 330 -8.42 8.03 -14.38
N CYS A 331 -7.85 8.31 -13.23
CA CYS A 331 -8.46 8.04 -11.94
C CYS A 331 -9.64 9.00 -11.65
N LEU A 332 -10.87 8.49 -11.69
CA LEU A 332 -12.08 9.26 -11.36
C LEU A 332 -12.10 9.75 -9.90
N VAL A 333 -11.40 9.07 -8.99
CA VAL A 333 -11.26 9.52 -7.59
C VAL A 333 -10.46 10.81 -7.51
N HIS A 334 -9.37 10.95 -8.29
CA HIS A 334 -8.60 12.19 -8.37
C HIS A 334 -9.44 13.34 -8.96
N ILE A 335 -10.17 13.07 -10.04
CA ILE A 335 -11.09 14.03 -10.64
C ILE A 335 -12.14 14.46 -9.60
N ARG A 336 -12.78 13.53 -8.90
CA ARG A 336 -13.77 13.83 -7.84
C ARG A 336 -13.17 14.68 -6.73
N ARG A 337 -11.92 14.41 -6.33
CA ARG A 337 -11.20 15.15 -5.27
C ARG A 337 -11.03 16.62 -5.60
N TRP A 338 -10.78 16.98 -6.86
CA TRP A 338 -10.69 18.37 -7.28
C TRP A 338 -11.96 19.16 -6.95
N PHE A 339 -13.13 18.61 -7.27
CA PHE A 339 -14.42 19.24 -7.01
C PHE A 339 -14.81 19.25 -5.52
N ILE A 340 -14.46 18.20 -4.78
CA ILE A 340 -14.64 18.14 -3.32
C ILE A 340 -13.82 19.25 -2.64
N ASN A 341 -12.58 19.49 -3.08
CA ASN A 341 -11.76 20.55 -2.52
C ASN A 341 -12.36 21.94 -2.77
N ILE A 342 -12.99 22.16 -3.93
CA ILE A 342 -13.73 23.42 -4.19
C ILE A 342 -14.91 23.58 -3.21
N ILE A 343 -15.66 22.49 -2.96
CA ILE A 343 -16.78 22.52 -2.00
C ILE A 343 -16.28 22.85 -0.59
N LYS A 344 -15.18 22.21 -0.16
CA LYS A 344 -14.57 22.44 1.16
C LYS A 344 -14.01 23.87 1.33
N ASP A 345 -13.48 24.44 0.25
CA ASP A 345 -12.95 25.81 0.25
C ASP A 345 -14.07 26.87 0.24
N SER A 346 -15.31 26.52 -0.11
CA SER A 346 -16.44 27.43 -0.19
C SER A 346 -16.97 27.82 1.20
N ARG A 347 -17.20 29.12 1.44
CA ARG A 347 -17.75 29.63 2.72
C ARG A 347 -19.20 29.22 2.98
N LYS A 348 -19.98 29.02 1.92
CA LYS A 348 -21.38 28.57 1.98
C LYS A 348 -21.51 27.37 1.07
N ILE A 349 -21.87 26.23 1.65
CA ILE A 349 -22.23 25.04 0.88
C ILE A 349 -23.64 25.29 0.32
N LEU A 350 -23.69 25.70 -0.93
CA LEU A 350 -24.95 25.84 -1.65
C LEU A 350 -25.31 24.45 -2.22
N LYS A 351 -26.38 23.82 -1.69
CA LYS A 351 -26.86 22.49 -2.13
C LYS A 351 -27.05 22.36 -3.65
N LYS A 352 -27.28 23.47 -4.35
CA LYS A 352 -27.42 23.54 -5.81
C LYS A 352 -26.13 23.95 -6.55
N SER A 353 -24.96 23.95 -5.89
CA SER A 353 -23.71 24.36 -6.56
C SER A 353 -23.33 23.37 -7.67
N LEU A 354 -22.73 23.88 -8.76
CA LEU A 354 -22.27 23.03 -9.87
C LEU A 354 -21.24 21.97 -9.43
N ALA A 355 -20.37 22.33 -8.47
CA ALA A 355 -19.39 21.39 -7.93
C ALA A 355 -20.07 20.17 -7.25
N ILE A 356 -21.14 20.38 -6.48
CA ILE A 356 -21.93 19.31 -5.87
C ILE A 356 -22.59 18.44 -6.96
N GLN A 357 -23.18 19.07 -7.99
CA GLN A 357 -23.79 18.33 -9.09
C GLN A 357 -22.79 17.43 -9.83
N ILE A 358 -21.54 17.92 -10.02
CA ILE A 358 -20.45 17.16 -10.62
C ILE A 358 -20.08 15.97 -9.71
N VAL A 359 -19.89 16.20 -8.40
CA VAL A 359 -19.54 15.15 -7.43
C VAL A 359 -20.63 14.06 -7.36
N LYS A 360 -21.91 14.45 -7.41
CA LYS A 360 -23.05 13.50 -7.44
C LYS A 360 -23.03 12.60 -8.68
N ARG A 361 -22.75 13.17 -9.87
CA ARG A 361 -22.65 12.38 -11.11
C ARG A 361 -21.50 11.39 -11.09
N ILE A 362 -20.33 11.81 -10.57
CA ILE A 362 -19.22 10.88 -10.38
C ILE A 362 -19.60 9.80 -9.34
N GLY A 363 -20.32 10.17 -8.27
CA GLY A 363 -20.86 9.22 -7.28
C GLY A 363 -21.76 8.17 -7.92
N LYS A 364 -22.69 8.58 -8.80
CA LYS A 364 -23.56 7.67 -9.57
C LYS A 364 -22.78 6.70 -10.44
N ILE A 365 -21.68 7.14 -11.06
CA ILE A 365 -20.79 6.26 -11.84
C ILE A 365 -20.22 5.15 -10.96
N PHE A 366 -19.69 5.49 -9.77
CA PHE A 366 -19.16 4.50 -8.83
C PHE A 366 -20.26 3.56 -8.29
N GLU A 367 -21.45 4.08 -8.02
CA GLU A 367 -22.60 3.29 -7.55
C GLU A 367 -23.01 2.24 -8.60
N ILE A 368 -23.12 2.64 -9.86
CA ILE A 368 -23.42 1.71 -10.97
C ILE A 368 -22.33 0.65 -11.09
N GLU A 369 -21.04 1.03 -11.04
CA GLU A 369 -19.93 0.08 -11.13
C GLU A 369 -20.00 -0.98 -10.01
N GLN A 370 -20.32 -0.58 -8.76
CA GLN A 370 -20.45 -1.49 -7.63
C GLN A 370 -21.63 -2.47 -7.74
N GLN A 371 -22.62 -2.15 -8.57
CA GLN A 371 -23.80 -2.98 -8.80
C GLN A 371 -23.65 -3.89 -10.03
N LEU A 372 -22.47 -3.91 -10.68
CA LEU A 372 -22.22 -4.82 -11.80
C LEU A 372 -21.96 -6.23 -11.28
N GLU A 373 -22.61 -7.21 -11.89
CA GLU A 373 -22.43 -8.63 -11.63
C GLU A 373 -21.71 -9.27 -12.82
N TYR A 374 -20.55 -9.87 -12.59
CA TYR A 374 -19.70 -10.46 -13.63
C TYR A 374 -18.76 -11.51 -13.03
N GLU A 375 -18.41 -12.50 -13.84
CA GLU A 375 -17.38 -13.49 -13.51
C GLU A 375 -16.12 -13.29 -14.37
N THR A 376 -16.25 -12.69 -15.57
CA THR A 376 -15.16 -12.48 -16.51
C THR A 376 -15.01 -10.99 -16.87
N LYS A 377 -13.84 -10.62 -17.35
CA LYS A 377 -13.58 -9.24 -17.78
C LYS A 377 -14.42 -8.85 -19.01
N GLU A 378 -14.75 -9.81 -19.86
CA GLU A 378 -15.61 -9.63 -21.03
C GLU A 378 -17.06 -9.35 -20.62
N GLU A 379 -17.56 -10.02 -19.60
CA GLU A 379 -18.87 -9.74 -19.01
C GLU A 379 -18.91 -8.38 -18.33
N LYS A 380 -17.87 -8.06 -17.56
CA LYS A 380 -17.71 -6.74 -16.95
C LYS A 380 -17.74 -5.63 -18.00
N LEU A 381 -17.02 -5.81 -19.10
CA LEU A 381 -17.01 -4.86 -20.21
C LEU A 381 -18.39 -4.68 -20.84
N LYS A 382 -19.11 -5.77 -21.11
CA LYS A 382 -20.48 -5.73 -21.63
C LYS A 382 -21.43 -4.98 -20.68
N GLN A 383 -21.37 -5.28 -19.39
CA GLN A 383 -22.18 -4.61 -18.37
C GLN A 383 -21.85 -3.11 -18.28
N ARG A 384 -20.59 -2.74 -18.36
CA ARG A 384 -20.17 -1.33 -18.39
C ARG A 384 -20.71 -0.60 -19.62
N ILE A 385 -20.63 -1.20 -20.81
CA ILE A 385 -21.15 -0.59 -22.03
C ILE A 385 -22.67 -0.38 -21.91
N LEU A 386 -23.39 -1.35 -21.33
CA LEU A 386 -24.85 -1.29 -21.23
C LEU A 386 -25.33 -0.32 -20.13
N ARG A 387 -24.73 -0.38 -18.94
CA ARG A 387 -25.24 0.29 -17.73
C ARG A 387 -24.44 1.52 -17.33
N LEU A 388 -23.10 1.47 -17.43
CA LEU A 388 -22.22 2.51 -16.96
C LEU A 388 -21.99 3.61 -17.99
N LYS A 389 -21.84 3.23 -19.28
CA LYS A 389 -21.53 4.17 -20.35
C LYS A 389 -22.53 5.33 -20.44
N PRO A 390 -23.86 5.13 -20.37
CA PRO A 390 -24.81 6.23 -20.41
C PRO A 390 -24.60 7.26 -19.27
N ALA A 391 -24.19 6.81 -18.08
CA ALA A 391 -23.92 7.72 -16.96
C ALA A 391 -22.60 8.51 -17.16
N VAL A 392 -21.60 7.89 -17.78
CA VAL A 392 -20.34 8.56 -18.14
C VAL A 392 -20.57 9.56 -19.26
N ASP A 393 -21.35 9.21 -20.28
CA ASP A 393 -21.74 10.10 -21.38
C ASP A 393 -22.51 11.32 -20.83
N GLU A 394 -23.52 11.12 -19.95
CA GLU A 394 -24.27 12.20 -19.28
C GLU A 394 -23.33 13.11 -18.47
N PHE A 395 -22.36 12.55 -17.79
CA PHE A 395 -21.39 13.31 -17.01
C PHE A 395 -20.56 14.26 -17.88
N PHE A 396 -19.98 13.77 -18.98
CA PHE A 396 -19.17 14.61 -19.86
C PHE A 396 -20.01 15.62 -20.63
N GLU A 397 -21.19 15.27 -21.09
CA GLU A 397 -22.12 16.22 -21.71
C GLU A 397 -22.53 17.33 -20.75
N PHE A 398 -22.80 17.01 -19.49
CA PHE A 398 -23.05 18.00 -18.46
C PHE A 398 -21.86 18.96 -18.28
N LEU A 399 -20.62 18.46 -18.23
CA LEU A 399 -19.43 19.29 -18.12
C LEU A 399 -19.29 20.25 -19.32
N LYS A 400 -19.50 19.77 -20.54
CA LYS A 400 -19.48 20.58 -21.77
C LYS A 400 -20.53 21.71 -21.74
N GLN A 401 -21.71 21.46 -21.19
CA GLN A 401 -22.78 22.46 -21.06
C GLN A 401 -22.50 23.53 -20.01
N VAL A 402 -21.80 23.19 -18.92
CA VAL A 402 -21.60 24.10 -17.80
C VAL A 402 -20.27 24.83 -17.80
N VAL A 403 -19.27 24.38 -18.56
CA VAL A 403 -17.92 24.97 -18.60
C VAL A 403 -17.94 26.47 -18.90
N HIS A 404 -18.80 26.90 -19.82
CA HIS A 404 -18.94 28.33 -20.21
C HIS A 404 -19.71 29.17 -19.20
N LYS A 405 -20.44 28.54 -18.28
CA LYS A 405 -21.25 29.19 -17.25
C LYS A 405 -20.49 29.40 -15.93
N THR A 406 -19.23 28.97 -15.90
CA THR A 406 -18.39 28.94 -14.68
C THR A 406 -17.17 29.85 -14.87
N ASN A 407 -16.69 30.42 -13.78
CA ASN A 407 -15.47 31.23 -13.73
C ASN A 407 -14.47 30.60 -12.73
N ASN A 408 -13.19 31.01 -12.85
CA ASN A 408 -12.12 30.71 -11.89
C ASN A 408 -11.77 29.22 -11.76
N LYS A 409 -11.43 28.79 -10.54
CA LYS A 409 -10.91 27.46 -10.19
C LYS A 409 -11.84 26.31 -10.65
N LEU A 410 -13.15 26.47 -10.54
CA LEU A 410 -14.11 25.46 -10.98
C LEU A 410 -14.01 25.23 -12.50
N ARG A 411 -13.92 26.30 -13.30
CA ARG A 411 -13.73 26.18 -14.75
C ARG A 411 -12.45 25.45 -15.11
N THR A 412 -11.33 25.80 -14.47
CA THR A 412 -10.04 25.14 -14.70
C THR A 412 -10.13 23.62 -14.47
N HIS A 413 -10.78 23.18 -13.37
CA HIS A 413 -10.94 21.74 -13.10
C HIS A 413 -11.91 21.05 -14.08
N ILE A 414 -12.96 21.75 -14.55
CA ILE A 414 -13.84 21.23 -15.59
C ILE A 414 -13.06 21.06 -16.89
N GLU A 415 -12.30 22.05 -17.33
CA GLU A 415 -11.46 21.99 -18.53
C GLU A 415 -10.40 20.88 -18.44
N SER A 416 -9.75 20.71 -17.28
CA SER A 416 -8.83 19.60 -17.04
C SER A 416 -9.55 18.25 -17.13
N THR A 417 -10.75 18.13 -16.56
CA THR A 417 -11.54 16.90 -16.65
C THR A 417 -11.95 16.57 -18.09
N LEU A 418 -12.35 17.58 -18.87
CA LEU A 418 -12.69 17.39 -20.30
C LEU A 418 -11.49 16.91 -21.13
N LYS A 419 -10.27 17.37 -20.81
CA LYS A 419 -9.05 16.84 -21.46
C LYS A 419 -8.79 15.36 -21.15
N LEU A 420 -9.28 14.88 -20.02
CA LEU A 420 -9.15 13.48 -19.63
C LEU A 420 -10.30 12.59 -20.14
N GLU A 421 -11.26 13.15 -20.89
CA GLU A 421 -12.42 12.39 -21.38
C GLU A 421 -12.00 11.07 -22.04
N GLN A 422 -11.10 11.11 -23.03
CA GLN A 422 -10.64 9.92 -23.74
C GLN A 422 -9.98 8.90 -22.78
N ARG A 423 -9.19 9.35 -21.80
CA ARG A 423 -8.54 8.48 -20.83
C ARG A 423 -9.55 7.80 -19.89
N VAL A 424 -10.62 8.51 -19.50
CA VAL A 424 -11.73 7.91 -18.72
C VAL A 424 -12.46 6.85 -19.55
N TYR A 425 -12.64 7.06 -20.86
CA TYR A 425 -13.30 6.11 -21.75
C TYR A 425 -12.51 4.80 -21.96
N ARG A 426 -11.24 4.70 -21.55
CA ARG A 426 -10.46 3.45 -21.58
C ARG A 426 -11.11 2.30 -20.79
N ILE A 427 -11.95 2.60 -19.79
CA ILE A 427 -12.72 1.60 -19.03
C ILE A 427 -13.71 0.82 -19.91
N PHE A 428 -14.01 1.31 -21.12
CA PHE A 428 -14.86 0.66 -22.12
C PHE A 428 -14.04 -0.05 -23.21
N GLU A 429 -12.72 -0.07 -23.13
CA GLU A 429 -11.86 -0.85 -24.04
C GLU A 429 -11.51 -2.21 -23.45
N ASP A 430 -11.31 -2.31 -22.14
CA ASP A 430 -11.05 -3.57 -21.43
C ASP A 430 -11.74 -3.55 -20.05
N GLY A 431 -12.45 -4.61 -19.70
CA GLY A 431 -13.15 -4.75 -18.41
C GLY A 431 -12.19 -4.78 -17.21
N GLN A 432 -10.91 -5.01 -17.43
CA GLN A 432 -9.87 -5.01 -16.40
C GLN A 432 -9.44 -3.60 -15.98
N VAL A 433 -9.66 -2.56 -16.82
CA VAL A 433 -9.32 -1.17 -16.48
C VAL A 433 -10.16 -0.70 -15.30
N PRO A 434 -9.57 -0.29 -14.17
CA PRO A 434 -10.33 0.16 -13.00
C PRO A 434 -10.76 1.63 -13.15
N LEU A 435 -11.78 2.06 -12.38
CA LEU A 435 -12.21 3.46 -12.34
C LEU A 435 -11.29 4.33 -11.47
N SER A 436 -10.38 3.73 -10.72
CA SER A 436 -9.53 4.45 -9.79
C SER A 436 -8.15 3.85 -9.62
N ASN A 437 -7.21 4.69 -9.25
CA ASN A 437 -5.83 4.31 -8.93
C ASN A 437 -5.61 4.02 -7.43
N ASN A 438 -6.69 3.77 -6.67
CA ASN A 438 -6.62 3.58 -5.21
C ASN A 438 -5.75 2.39 -4.79
N ASP A 439 -5.73 1.33 -5.59
CA ASP A 439 -4.99 0.12 -5.24
C ASP A 439 -3.48 0.36 -5.17
N ILE A 440 -2.93 1.15 -6.10
CA ILE A 440 -1.51 1.51 -6.06
C ILE A 440 -1.23 2.54 -4.96
N GLU A 441 -2.16 3.48 -4.69
CA GLU A 441 -2.02 4.42 -3.57
C GLU A 441 -1.90 3.67 -2.23
N GLN A 442 -2.69 2.60 -2.03
CA GLN A 442 -2.59 1.74 -0.85
C GLN A 442 -1.22 1.07 -0.75
N SER A 443 -0.68 0.55 -1.87
CA SER A 443 0.66 -0.05 -1.93
C SER A 443 1.75 0.98 -1.57
N ILE A 444 1.65 2.20 -2.07
CA ILE A 444 2.58 3.30 -1.78
C ILE A 444 2.49 3.73 -0.31
N ARG A 445 1.31 3.76 0.29
CA ARG A 445 1.06 4.22 1.66
C ARG A 445 1.94 3.49 2.67
N PHE A 446 2.12 2.20 2.50
CA PHE A 446 3.00 1.39 3.33
C PHE A 446 4.47 1.90 3.30
N SER A 447 5.03 2.12 2.10
CA SER A 447 6.39 2.67 1.94
C SER A 447 6.55 4.04 2.60
N THR A 448 5.47 4.83 2.63
CA THR A 448 5.44 6.16 3.26
C THR A 448 5.63 6.07 4.78
N ILE A 449 5.03 5.09 5.45
CA ILE A 449 5.20 4.86 6.89
C ILE A 449 6.67 4.52 7.19
N ILE A 450 7.26 3.61 6.42
CA ILE A 450 8.68 3.23 6.58
C ILE A 450 9.60 4.44 6.37
N ARG A 451 9.33 5.26 5.36
CA ARG A 451 10.12 6.48 5.08
C ARG A 451 10.00 7.52 6.18
N LYS A 452 8.82 7.70 6.78
CA LYS A 452 8.65 8.58 7.96
C LYS A 452 9.49 8.12 9.13
N ASN A 453 9.66 6.81 9.33
CA ASN A 453 10.49 6.26 10.42
C ASN A 453 11.98 6.25 10.08
N SER A 454 12.36 6.01 8.83
CA SER A 454 13.76 5.90 8.36
C SER A 454 14.34 7.23 7.89
N LEU A 455 13.51 8.22 7.56
CA LEU A 455 13.78 9.59 7.12
C LEU A 455 14.45 9.69 5.74
N PHE A 456 15.48 8.89 5.44
CA PHE A 456 16.23 8.93 4.18
C PHE A 456 16.93 7.59 3.90
N ALA A 457 17.31 7.39 2.64
CA ALA A 457 18.34 6.44 2.24
C ALA A 457 19.68 7.20 2.15
N GLN A 458 20.76 6.63 2.68
CA GLN A 458 22.06 7.28 2.64
C GLN A 458 22.64 7.25 1.22
N SER A 459 22.54 6.10 0.54
CA SER A 459 23.11 5.86 -0.80
C SER A 459 22.04 5.45 -1.82
N VAL A 460 22.39 5.60 -3.09
CA VAL A 460 21.59 5.09 -4.23
C VAL A 460 21.43 3.58 -4.14
N ALA A 461 22.49 2.83 -3.81
CA ALA A 461 22.42 1.37 -3.60
C ALA A 461 21.42 1.01 -2.48
N GLY A 462 21.43 1.78 -1.37
CA GLY A 462 20.46 1.61 -0.30
C GLY A 462 19.02 1.91 -0.72
N ALA A 463 18.80 2.90 -1.59
CA ALA A 463 17.48 3.22 -2.14
C ALA A 463 16.97 2.12 -3.08
N LYS A 464 17.84 1.59 -3.96
CA LYS A 464 17.53 0.45 -4.84
C LYS A 464 17.21 -0.80 -4.02
N ALA A 465 18.02 -1.12 -3.00
CA ALA A 465 17.74 -2.24 -2.11
C ALA A 465 16.38 -2.07 -1.42
N CYS A 466 16.04 -0.86 -0.95
CA CYS A 466 14.69 -0.61 -0.40
C CYS A 466 13.58 -0.93 -1.41
N ALA A 467 13.72 -0.52 -2.66
CA ALA A 467 12.74 -0.80 -3.71
C ALA A 467 12.57 -2.32 -3.93
N VAL A 468 13.67 -3.07 -4.00
CA VAL A 468 13.66 -4.54 -4.15
C VAL A 468 12.94 -5.22 -2.98
N TYR A 469 13.28 -4.86 -1.73
CA TYR A 469 12.60 -5.44 -0.56
C TYR A 469 11.12 -5.05 -0.49
N TYR A 470 10.75 -3.79 -0.81
CA TYR A 470 9.34 -3.39 -0.86
C TYR A 470 8.56 -4.21 -1.88
N SER A 471 9.14 -4.45 -3.06
CA SER A 471 8.52 -5.27 -4.11
C SER A 471 8.19 -6.67 -3.60
N LEU A 472 9.16 -7.33 -2.97
CA LEU A 472 8.97 -8.70 -2.47
C LEU A 472 8.02 -8.74 -1.27
N VAL A 473 8.09 -7.78 -0.34
CA VAL A 473 7.20 -7.72 0.82
C VAL A 473 5.74 -7.52 0.40
N GLU A 474 5.48 -6.54 -0.45
CA GLU A 474 4.11 -6.22 -0.85
C GLU A 474 3.54 -7.31 -1.78
N THR A 475 4.35 -7.86 -2.69
CA THR A 475 3.92 -8.98 -3.53
C THR A 475 3.68 -10.24 -2.69
N ALA A 476 4.51 -10.53 -1.69
CA ALA A 476 4.29 -11.67 -0.79
C ALA A 476 2.95 -11.53 -0.03
N LYS A 477 2.63 -10.33 0.46
CA LYS A 477 1.36 -10.06 1.13
C LYS A 477 0.14 -10.25 0.22
N GLU A 478 0.19 -9.75 -1.00
CA GLU A 478 -0.89 -9.92 -1.99
C GLU A 478 -1.07 -11.40 -2.40
N ASN A 479 0.00 -12.21 -2.30
CA ASN A 479 -0.04 -13.66 -2.52
C ASN A 479 -0.31 -14.47 -1.24
N ASN A 480 -0.76 -13.84 -0.14
CA ASN A 480 -1.08 -14.47 1.15
C ASN A 480 0.08 -15.23 1.81
N LEU A 481 1.32 -14.80 1.60
CA LEU A 481 2.49 -15.39 2.23
C LEU A 481 2.82 -14.72 3.57
N ASP A 482 3.34 -15.51 4.52
CA ASP A 482 4.06 -14.96 5.66
C ASP A 482 5.40 -14.39 5.18
N VAL A 483 5.60 -13.09 5.41
CA VAL A 483 6.77 -12.35 4.90
C VAL A 483 8.08 -12.88 5.50
N VAL A 484 8.06 -13.26 6.79
CA VAL A 484 9.28 -13.79 7.46
C VAL A 484 9.63 -15.16 6.90
N GLU A 485 8.65 -16.06 6.81
CA GLU A 485 8.87 -17.40 6.29
C GLU A 485 9.29 -17.36 4.82
N TYR A 486 8.74 -16.41 4.02
CA TYR A 486 9.18 -16.23 2.65
C TYR A 486 10.65 -15.80 2.56
N PHE A 487 11.11 -14.81 3.35
CA PHE A 487 12.53 -14.44 3.37
C PHE A 487 13.41 -15.55 3.93
N ARG A 488 12.98 -16.29 4.96
CA ARG A 488 13.70 -17.46 5.46
C ARG A 488 13.87 -18.51 4.37
N TYR A 489 12.81 -18.78 3.60
CA TYR A 489 12.83 -19.69 2.47
C TYR A 489 13.84 -19.22 1.41
N LEU A 490 13.75 -17.97 0.95
CA LEU A 490 14.66 -17.41 -0.04
C LEU A 490 16.12 -17.50 0.41
N PHE A 491 16.41 -17.04 1.63
CA PHE A 491 17.78 -16.97 2.15
C PHE A 491 18.39 -18.34 2.46
N LYS A 492 17.58 -19.36 2.64
CA LYS A 492 18.02 -20.75 2.81
C LYS A 492 18.37 -21.41 1.47
N TYR A 493 17.52 -21.21 0.47
CA TYR A 493 17.62 -22.00 -0.76
C TYR A 493 18.33 -21.28 -1.91
N LEU A 494 18.22 -19.96 -2.05
CA LEU A 494 18.88 -19.22 -3.13
C LEU A 494 20.40 -19.39 -3.20
N PRO A 495 21.18 -19.41 -2.08
CA PRO A 495 22.62 -19.62 -2.16
C PRO A 495 23.03 -20.99 -2.66
N ASN A 496 22.19 -22.00 -2.46
CA ASN A 496 22.45 -23.41 -2.80
C ASN A 496 21.59 -23.93 -3.95
N ARG A 497 20.99 -23.02 -4.75
CA ARG A 497 20.18 -23.41 -5.90
C ARG A 497 21.01 -24.29 -6.87
N ILE A 498 20.45 -25.42 -7.23
CA ILE A 498 21.05 -26.37 -8.16
C ILE A 498 20.67 -25.99 -9.59
N ASP A 499 19.43 -25.50 -9.78
CA ASP A 499 18.89 -25.05 -11.05
C ASP A 499 18.86 -23.51 -11.11
N GLU A 500 19.12 -22.97 -12.29
CA GLU A 500 19.10 -21.53 -12.53
C GLU A 500 17.68 -20.96 -12.67
N ASP A 501 16.64 -21.80 -12.64
CA ASP A 501 15.24 -21.36 -12.74
C ASP A 501 14.76 -20.68 -11.46
N LEU A 502 14.91 -19.36 -11.45
CA LEU A 502 14.46 -18.52 -10.35
C LEU A 502 12.92 -18.39 -10.25
N THR A 503 12.16 -18.84 -11.26
CA THR A 503 10.70 -18.76 -11.23
C THR A 503 10.09 -19.58 -10.09
N ALA A 504 10.80 -20.64 -9.67
CA ALA A 504 10.46 -21.47 -8.54
C ALA A 504 10.44 -20.75 -7.17
N TYR A 505 11.08 -19.59 -7.08
CA TYR A 505 11.19 -18.78 -5.86
C TYR A 505 10.26 -17.57 -5.84
N LEU A 506 9.46 -17.38 -6.90
CA LEU A 506 8.50 -16.28 -6.98
C LEU A 506 7.33 -16.49 -6.00
N PRO A 507 6.71 -15.42 -5.47
CA PRO A 507 5.66 -15.51 -4.44
C PRO A 507 4.48 -16.42 -4.80
N TRP A 508 4.16 -16.58 -6.07
CA TRP A 508 3.08 -17.45 -6.57
C TRP A 508 3.52 -18.85 -6.95
N ALA A 509 4.80 -19.18 -6.82
CA ALA A 509 5.31 -20.51 -7.13
C ALA A 509 4.75 -21.54 -6.14
N LYS A 510 4.32 -22.71 -6.64
CA LYS A 510 3.64 -23.74 -5.84
C LYS A 510 4.40 -24.13 -4.59
N GLN A 511 5.72 -24.31 -4.69
CA GLN A 511 6.57 -24.69 -3.56
C GLN A 511 6.68 -23.59 -2.51
N VAL A 512 6.70 -22.32 -2.92
CA VAL A 512 6.69 -21.16 -2.03
C VAL A 512 5.33 -21.05 -1.33
N GLN A 513 4.24 -21.24 -2.08
CA GLN A 513 2.89 -21.23 -1.52
C GLN A 513 2.71 -22.33 -0.46
N VAL A 514 3.23 -23.52 -0.67
CA VAL A 514 3.16 -24.61 0.32
C VAL A 514 4.01 -24.32 1.55
N ALA A 515 5.20 -23.74 1.36
CA ALA A 515 6.16 -23.54 2.45
C ALA A 515 5.89 -22.29 3.29
N CYS A 516 5.27 -21.23 2.72
CA CYS A 516 5.22 -19.90 3.31
C CYS A 516 3.80 -19.32 3.42
N HIS A 517 2.74 -20.09 3.14
CA HIS A 517 1.34 -19.61 3.26
C HIS A 517 1.02 -19.23 4.71
N LYS A 518 0.19 -18.16 4.91
CA LYS A 518 -0.25 -17.70 6.23
C LYS A 518 -1.25 -18.65 6.87
#